data_052d48df0cb7538f2edd9367591baf08
#
_entry.id   052d48df0cb7538f2edd9367591baf08
#
_cell.length_a   1.000
_cell.length_b   1.000
_cell.length_c   1.000
_cell.angle_alpha   90.00
_cell.angle_beta   90.00
_cell.angle_gamma   90.00
#
_symmetry.space_group_name_H-M   'P 1'
#
loop_
_entity.id
_entity.type
_entity.pdbx_description
1 polymer ?
#
loop_
_entity_poly.entity_id
_entity_poly.type
_entity_poly.pdbx_seq_one_letter_code
_entity_poly.pdbx_strand_id
1 'polypeptide(L)'
;ELAAQSEVVDVTGCMLFPGFIDAHTHFDLDVCNTTTADDFASGTRSAIRGGTTTIIDFACPNKGETLAYGLDLWHKKADGKCSCDYGFHMTIDDWNPGIEAEIDDMYAAGISSFKMYMTYPAMMIGDGAVYSALKALKKRGGIAGVHCENAGVIDARIAESVHKFSANPHLSGRGSYLVSVAANGI
;
A
#
# COMPACT_ATOMS: atom_id res chain seq x y z
N GLU A 1 28.78 -15.93 -34.27
CA GLU A 1 29.21 -16.88 -33.21
C GLU A 1 28.21 -16.90 -32.02
N LEU A 2 27.65 -15.77 -31.59
CA LEU A 2 26.64 -15.74 -30.48
C LEU A 2 25.33 -16.42 -30.87
N ALA A 3 24.87 -16.32 -32.13
CA ALA A 3 23.61 -16.89 -32.60
C ALA A 3 23.59 -18.44 -32.61
N ALA A 4 24.75 -19.10 -32.66
CA ALA A 4 24.83 -20.57 -32.67
C ALA A 4 24.63 -21.20 -31.27
N GLN A 5 24.62 -20.41 -30.20
CA GLN A 5 24.51 -20.86 -28.81
C GLN A 5 23.30 -20.25 -28.09
N SER A 6 22.45 -19.48 -28.79
CA SER A 6 21.33 -18.74 -28.20
C SER A 6 20.01 -19.23 -28.78
N GLU A 7 18.99 -19.29 -27.94
CA GLU A 7 17.62 -19.43 -28.38
C GLU A 7 17.19 -18.13 -29.05
N VAL A 8 16.68 -18.21 -30.27
CA VAL A 8 16.19 -17.06 -31.04
C VAL A 8 14.69 -17.06 -31.03
N VAL A 9 14.09 -16.00 -30.49
CA VAL A 9 12.63 -15.78 -30.50
C VAL A 9 12.33 -14.70 -31.54
N ASP A 10 11.53 -15.05 -32.56
CA ASP A 10 11.05 -14.09 -33.55
C ASP A 10 9.94 -13.23 -32.95
N VAL A 11 10.18 -11.93 -32.85
CA VAL A 11 9.23 -10.92 -32.37
C VAL A 11 8.81 -9.94 -33.47
N THR A 12 8.94 -10.33 -34.75
CA THR A 12 8.53 -9.51 -35.89
C THR A 12 7.07 -9.08 -35.75
N GLY A 13 6.81 -7.78 -35.83
CA GLY A 13 5.47 -7.20 -35.66
C GLY A 13 5.06 -6.95 -34.20
N CYS A 14 5.88 -7.30 -33.22
CA CYS A 14 5.66 -7.01 -31.80
C CYS A 14 6.45 -5.78 -31.36
N MET A 15 5.98 -5.11 -30.31
CA MET A 15 6.76 -4.14 -29.56
C MET A 15 7.36 -4.82 -28.32
N LEU A 16 8.68 -4.69 -28.15
CA LEU A 16 9.38 -5.23 -26.99
C LEU A 16 9.56 -4.15 -25.93
N PHE A 17 9.08 -4.43 -24.73
CA PHE A 17 9.23 -3.57 -23.55
C PHE A 17 9.98 -4.30 -22.44
N PRO A 18 10.68 -3.56 -21.55
CA PRO A 18 11.05 -4.10 -20.24
C PRO A 18 9.81 -4.55 -19.48
N GLY A 19 9.96 -5.50 -18.57
CA GLY A 19 8.87 -5.85 -17.66
C GLY A 19 8.39 -4.64 -16.86
N PHE A 20 7.08 -4.53 -16.66
CA PHE A 20 6.49 -3.42 -15.91
C PHE A 20 6.76 -3.56 -14.41
N ILE A 21 6.76 -2.42 -13.72
CA ILE A 21 6.84 -2.33 -12.25
C ILE A 21 5.48 -1.83 -11.75
N ASP A 22 4.81 -2.63 -10.93
CA ASP A 22 3.64 -2.18 -10.17
C ASP A 22 4.11 -1.73 -8.78
N ALA A 23 4.13 -0.42 -8.57
CA ALA A 23 4.62 0.18 -7.34
C ALA A 23 3.51 0.40 -6.29
N HIS A 24 2.34 -0.23 -6.42
CA HIS A 24 1.25 -0.07 -5.46
C HIS A 24 0.36 -1.31 -5.41
N THR A 25 0.79 -2.31 -4.66
CA THR A 25 0.02 -3.54 -4.43
C THR A 25 -0.27 -3.74 -2.95
N HIS A 26 -1.32 -4.54 -2.67
CA HIS A 26 -1.72 -4.91 -1.32
C HIS A 26 -2.09 -6.40 -1.31
N PHE A 27 -1.11 -7.27 -1.13
CA PHE A 27 -1.32 -8.71 -1.03
C PHE A 27 -1.33 -9.16 0.43
N ASP A 28 -2.22 -10.11 0.74
CA ASP A 28 -2.35 -10.71 2.07
C ASP A 28 -2.44 -9.64 3.19
N LEU A 29 -3.15 -8.54 2.90
CA LEU A 29 -3.34 -7.41 3.80
C LEU A 29 -4.66 -7.56 4.56
N ASP A 30 -4.57 -7.58 5.88
CA ASP A 30 -5.74 -7.49 6.75
C ASP A 30 -6.20 -6.03 6.85
N VAL A 31 -7.40 -5.74 6.35
CA VAL A 31 -8.00 -4.40 6.31
C VAL A 31 -9.52 -4.47 6.36
N CYS A 32 -10.17 -3.54 7.05
CA CYS A 32 -11.63 -3.44 7.13
C CYS A 32 -12.32 -4.75 7.58
N ASN A 33 -11.75 -5.47 8.53
CA ASN A 33 -12.22 -6.78 9.04
C ASN A 33 -12.26 -7.89 7.98
N THR A 34 -11.45 -7.80 6.96
CA THR A 34 -11.26 -8.82 5.94
C THR A 34 -9.79 -8.86 5.52
N THR A 35 -9.42 -9.83 4.68
CA THR A 35 -8.10 -9.91 4.07
C THR A 35 -8.23 -9.72 2.58
N THR A 36 -7.27 -9.07 1.92
CA THR A 36 -7.24 -8.96 0.46
C THR A 36 -7.26 -10.33 -0.20
N ALA A 37 -7.95 -10.45 -1.35
CA ALA A 37 -8.25 -11.74 -1.99
C ALA A 37 -6.99 -12.46 -2.49
N ASP A 38 -5.98 -11.72 -2.92
CA ASP A 38 -4.71 -12.27 -3.38
C ASP A 38 -3.66 -12.27 -2.28
N ASP A 39 -2.94 -13.38 -2.17
CA ASP A 39 -1.67 -13.48 -1.47
C ASP A 39 -0.49 -13.20 -2.42
N PHE A 40 0.74 -13.23 -1.91
CA PHE A 40 1.93 -13.01 -2.74
C PHE A 40 2.10 -14.05 -3.84
N ALA A 41 1.67 -15.29 -3.63
CA ALA A 41 1.79 -16.34 -4.66
C ALA A 41 0.78 -16.13 -5.80
N SER A 42 -0.49 -15.88 -5.49
CA SER A 42 -1.54 -15.68 -6.51
C SER A 42 -1.40 -14.35 -7.21
N GLY A 43 -1.18 -13.27 -6.48
CA GLY A 43 -1.06 -11.92 -7.01
C GLY A 43 0.15 -11.74 -7.93
N THR A 44 1.34 -12.21 -7.53
CA THR A 44 2.54 -12.10 -8.36
C THR A 44 2.49 -13.01 -9.59
N ARG A 45 1.80 -14.16 -9.50
CA ARG A 45 1.53 -15.00 -10.68
C ARG A 45 0.64 -14.28 -11.70
N SER A 46 -0.35 -13.55 -11.21
CA SER A 46 -1.21 -12.72 -12.08
C SER A 46 -0.44 -11.56 -12.68
N ALA A 47 0.42 -10.90 -11.89
CA ALA A 47 1.29 -9.81 -12.33
C ALA A 47 2.19 -10.23 -13.51
N ILE A 48 2.91 -11.35 -13.37
CA ILE A 48 3.77 -11.89 -14.44
C ILE A 48 2.99 -12.17 -15.72
N ARG A 49 1.78 -12.71 -15.62
CA ARG A 49 0.94 -12.96 -16.80
C ARG A 49 0.52 -11.68 -17.52
N GLY A 50 0.44 -10.57 -16.79
CA GLY A 50 0.16 -9.23 -17.33
C GLY A 50 1.40 -8.49 -17.83
N GLY A 51 2.61 -9.08 -17.68
CA GLY A 51 3.88 -8.44 -18.07
C GLY A 51 4.53 -7.61 -16.97
N THR A 52 4.01 -7.62 -15.75
CA THR A 52 4.60 -6.99 -14.57
C THR A 52 5.63 -7.94 -13.96
N THR A 53 6.89 -7.55 -13.96
CA THR A 53 8.01 -8.38 -13.48
C THR A 53 8.55 -7.95 -12.11
N THR A 54 8.06 -6.85 -11.58
CA THR A 54 8.42 -6.34 -10.25
C THR A 54 7.19 -5.71 -9.60
N ILE A 55 6.95 -6.02 -8.34
CA ILE A 55 5.92 -5.36 -7.53
C ILE A 55 6.57 -4.65 -6.33
N ILE A 56 5.93 -3.58 -5.85
CA ILE A 56 6.29 -2.96 -4.57
C ILE A 56 5.03 -2.90 -3.72
N ASP A 57 5.00 -3.76 -2.70
CA ASP A 57 3.88 -3.88 -1.75
C ASP A 57 4.09 -2.99 -0.53
N PHE A 58 3.13 -2.95 0.38
CA PHE A 58 3.19 -2.11 1.59
C PHE A 58 3.34 -3.00 2.83
N ALA A 59 4.49 -2.93 3.49
CA ALA A 59 4.67 -3.49 4.82
C ALA A 59 3.93 -2.60 5.83
N CYS A 60 2.86 -3.13 6.42
CA CYS A 60 1.92 -2.39 7.26
C CYS A 60 1.95 -2.91 8.71
N PRO A 61 2.85 -2.42 9.58
CA PRO A 61 2.74 -2.66 11.02
C PRO A 61 1.47 -2.00 11.55
N ASN A 62 0.86 -2.58 12.59
CA ASN A 62 -0.23 -1.92 13.30
C ASN A 62 0.29 -0.83 14.25
N LYS A 63 -0.59 0.04 14.72
CA LYS A 63 -0.25 1.01 15.77
C LYS A 63 0.33 0.32 16.99
N GLY A 64 1.46 0.83 17.48
CA GLY A 64 2.20 0.28 18.61
C GLY A 64 3.18 -0.84 18.26
N GLU A 65 3.20 -1.32 17.04
CA GLU A 65 4.23 -2.23 16.52
C GLU A 65 5.42 -1.45 15.95
N THR A 66 6.58 -2.11 15.85
CA THR A 66 7.80 -1.53 15.27
C THR A 66 7.81 -1.67 13.76
N LEU A 67 8.56 -0.79 13.07
CA LEU A 67 8.76 -0.92 11.62
C LEU A 67 9.49 -2.21 11.27
N ALA A 68 10.48 -2.60 12.09
CA ALA A 68 11.21 -3.85 11.93
C ALA A 68 10.29 -5.07 11.99
N TYR A 69 9.36 -5.10 12.95
CA TYR A 69 8.36 -6.17 13.03
C TYR A 69 7.47 -6.23 11.79
N GLY A 70 6.99 -5.08 11.31
CA GLY A 70 6.19 -4.99 10.09
C GLY A 70 6.94 -5.52 8.87
N LEU A 71 8.22 -5.14 8.72
CA LEU A 71 9.05 -5.61 7.61
C LEU A 71 9.25 -7.13 7.67
N ASP A 72 9.59 -7.68 8.83
CA ASP A 72 9.75 -9.12 9.05
C ASP A 72 8.47 -9.91 8.72
N LEU A 73 7.31 -9.35 9.08
CA LEU A 73 6.03 -9.97 8.80
C LEU A 73 5.78 -10.04 7.29
N TRP A 74 6.07 -8.96 6.55
CA TRP A 74 5.90 -8.93 5.09
C TRP A 74 6.89 -9.84 4.38
N HIS A 75 8.12 -9.92 4.84
CA HIS A 75 9.06 -10.93 4.35
C HIS A 75 8.53 -12.35 4.52
N LYS A 76 7.98 -12.72 5.68
CA LYS A 76 7.36 -14.04 5.89
C LYS A 76 6.18 -14.33 4.97
N LYS A 77 5.45 -13.29 4.55
CA LYS A 77 4.36 -13.41 3.57
C LYS A 77 4.87 -13.58 2.14
N ALA A 78 5.99 -12.95 1.78
CA ALA A 78 6.50 -12.86 0.40
C ALA A 78 7.61 -13.87 0.07
N ASP A 79 8.55 -14.11 1.01
CA ASP A 79 9.78 -14.86 0.74
C ASP A 79 9.50 -16.29 0.25
N GLY A 80 10.07 -16.60 -0.90
CA GLY A 80 9.93 -17.91 -1.54
C GLY A 80 8.56 -18.17 -2.18
N LYS A 81 7.63 -17.20 -2.18
CA LYS A 81 6.27 -17.35 -2.74
C LYS A 81 6.06 -16.51 -4.01
N CYS A 82 6.81 -15.43 -4.18
CA CYS A 82 6.66 -14.53 -5.32
C CYS A 82 7.11 -15.17 -6.63
N SER A 83 6.35 -14.93 -7.70
CA SER A 83 6.69 -15.32 -9.08
C SER A 83 7.44 -14.22 -9.85
N CYS A 84 7.56 -13.02 -9.29
CA CYS A 84 8.32 -11.89 -9.81
C CYS A 84 9.20 -11.28 -8.72
N ASP A 85 10.04 -10.33 -9.09
CA ASP A 85 10.77 -9.52 -8.12
C ASP A 85 9.80 -8.71 -7.25
N TYR A 86 10.18 -8.46 -5.99
CA TYR A 86 9.35 -7.68 -5.09
C TYR A 86 10.20 -6.77 -4.20
N GLY A 87 9.58 -5.70 -3.74
CA GLY A 87 10.09 -4.79 -2.73
C GLY A 87 8.95 -4.27 -1.86
N PHE A 88 9.29 -3.43 -0.88
CA PHE A 88 8.30 -2.87 0.04
C PHE A 88 8.42 -1.37 0.19
N HIS A 89 7.27 -0.71 0.30
CA HIS A 89 7.12 0.55 1.00
C HIS A 89 6.83 0.24 2.47
N MET A 90 7.32 1.06 3.39
CA MET A 90 6.99 0.93 4.81
C MET A 90 5.86 1.89 5.18
N THR A 91 4.78 1.43 5.81
CA THR A 91 3.77 2.33 6.36
C THR A 91 4.20 2.87 7.72
N ILE A 92 3.83 4.12 8.00
CA ILE A 92 4.04 4.80 9.28
C ILE A 92 2.65 5.09 9.85
N ASP A 93 2.16 4.14 10.65
CA ASP A 93 0.82 4.19 11.24
C ASP A 93 0.84 4.71 12.69
N ASP A 94 2.03 4.97 13.22
CA ASP A 94 2.30 5.65 14.48
C ASP A 94 3.53 6.55 14.33
N TRP A 95 3.67 7.58 15.19
CA TRP A 95 4.83 8.46 15.19
C TRP A 95 5.26 8.78 16.60
N ASN A 96 6.42 8.28 16.95
CA ASN A 96 7.07 8.49 18.24
C ASN A 96 8.61 8.41 18.08
N PRO A 97 9.41 8.75 19.09
CA PRO A 97 10.87 8.71 18.99
C PRO A 97 11.45 7.33 18.63
N GLY A 98 10.77 6.24 19.00
CA GLY A 98 11.17 4.89 18.62
C GLY A 98 11.03 4.65 17.13
N ILE A 99 9.87 4.98 16.55
CA ILE A 99 9.61 4.87 15.10
C ILE A 99 10.56 5.78 14.32
N GLU A 100 10.82 7.00 14.77
CA GLU A 100 11.79 7.89 14.11
C GLU A 100 13.19 7.29 14.07
N ALA A 101 13.62 6.63 15.15
CA ALA A 101 14.93 5.97 15.21
C ALA A 101 15.04 4.77 14.27
N GLU A 102 13.97 3.99 14.10
CA GLU A 102 13.93 2.82 13.21
C GLU A 102 13.99 3.17 11.72
N ILE A 103 13.78 4.44 11.33
CA ILE A 103 13.88 4.84 9.92
C ILE A 103 15.26 4.52 9.35
N ASP A 104 16.33 4.71 10.10
CA ASP A 104 17.68 4.40 9.63
C ASP A 104 17.89 2.89 9.42
N ASP A 105 17.28 2.06 10.26
CA ASP A 105 17.29 0.60 10.11
C ASP A 105 16.51 0.17 8.85
N MET A 106 15.39 0.84 8.54
CA MET A 106 14.66 0.61 7.30
C MET A 106 15.51 0.92 6.06
N TYR A 107 16.24 2.04 6.08
CA TYR A 107 17.19 2.35 5.01
C TYR A 107 18.28 1.29 4.88
N ALA A 108 18.84 0.82 5.97
CA ALA A 108 19.84 -0.25 5.98
C ALA A 108 19.28 -1.56 5.42
N ALA A 109 17.99 -1.81 5.59
CA ALA A 109 17.26 -2.93 5.02
C ALA A 109 16.83 -2.72 3.55
N GLY A 110 17.16 -1.56 2.93
CA GLY A 110 16.83 -1.26 1.54
C GLY A 110 15.48 -0.55 1.34
N ILE A 111 14.77 -0.21 2.41
CA ILE A 111 13.50 0.51 2.34
C ILE A 111 13.77 2.02 2.35
N SER A 112 13.48 2.70 1.25
CA SER A 112 13.69 4.15 1.09
C SER A 112 12.39 4.93 0.83
N SER A 113 11.27 4.24 0.78
CA SER A 113 9.95 4.83 0.53
C SER A 113 8.97 4.45 1.64
N PHE A 114 8.19 5.45 2.08
CA PHE A 114 7.32 5.36 3.23
C PHE A 114 5.93 5.87 2.88
N LYS A 115 4.89 5.28 3.51
CA LYS A 115 3.50 5.64 3.30
C LYS A 115 2.86 6.10 4.62
N MET A 116 2.11 7.18 4.57
CA MET A 116 1.31 7.71 5.68
C MET A 116 -0.14 7.87 5.27
N TYR A 117 -1.03 7.96 6.24
CA TYR A 117 -2.46 8.12 6.03
C TYR A 117 -3.00 9.31 6.83
N MET A 118 -3.84 10.13 6.20
CA MET A 118 -4.57 11.22 6.83
C MET A 118 -6.04 10.88 7.11
N THR A 119 -6.46 9.67 6.77
CA THR A 119 -7.75 9.06 7.09
C THR A 119 -7.55 7.59 7.47
N TYR A 120 -8.62 6.85 7.73
CA TYR A 120 -8.63 5.49 8.28
C TYR A 120 -8.12 5.44 9.73
N PRO A 121 -9.01 5.46 10.74
CA PRO A 121 -8.66 5.60 12.17
C PRO A 121 -7.59 4.61 12.67
N ALA A 122 -7.55 3.40 12.09
CA ALA A 122 -6.55 2.39 12.45
C ALA A 122 -5.13 2.75 11.97
N MET A 123 -4.99 3.53 10.89
CA MET A 123 -3.73 3.78 10.18
C MET A 123 -3.29 5.25 10.23
N MET A 124 -4.23 6.18 10.37
CA MET A 124 -3.94 7.61 10.28
C MET A 124 -3.09 8.11 11.44
N ILE A 125 -2.19 9.04 11.13
CA ILE A 125 -1.44 9.83 12.10
C ILE A 125 -1.84 11.31 12.00
N GLY A 126 -1.67 12.06 13.09
CA GLY A 126 -2.05 13.49 13.10
C GLY A 126 -1.11 14.37 12.28
N ASP A 127 -1.57 15.56 11.88
CA ASP A 127 -0.84 16.48 11.00
C ASP A 127 0.57 16.83 11.50
N GLY A 128 0.75 16.99 12.80
CA GLY A 128 2.05 17.24 13.43
C GLY A 128 3.01 16.06 13.27
N ALA A 129 2.47 14.84 13.36
CA ALA A 129 3.23 13.61 13.13
C ALA A 129 3.61 13.45 11.65
N VAL A 130 2.68 13.71 10.72
CA VAL A 130 2.95 13.75 9.27
C VAL A 130 4.09 14.72 8.97
N TYR A 131 4.01 15.95 9.51
CA TYR A 131 5.06 16.95 9.31
C TYR A 131 6.42 16.50 9.84
N SER A 132 6.45 15.90 11.02
CA SER A 132 7.68 15.41 11.65
C SER A 132 8.28 14.25 10.86
N ALA A 133 7.46 13.31 10.42
CA ALA A 133 7.88 12.20 9.57
C ALA A 133 8.45 12.70 8.23
N LEU A 134 7.77 13.64 7.55
CA LEU A 134 8.26 14.25 6.31
C LEU A 134 9.63 14.91 6.50
N LYS A 135 9.86 15.61 7.63
CA LYS A 135 11.16 16.19 7.96
C LYS A 135 12.25 15.13 8.17
N ALA A 136 11.92 14.05 8.87
CA ALA A 136 12.85 12.96 9.13
C ALA A 136 13.24 12.24 7.84
N LEU A 137 12.28 11.96 6.97
CA LEU A 137 12.50 11.33 5.67
C LEU A 137 13.30 12.23 4.72
N LYS A 138 12.96 13.53 4.68
CA LYS A 138 13.70 14.51 3.84
C LYS A 138 15.20 14.55 4.17
N LYS A 139 15.56 14.47 5.45
CA LYS A 139 16.97 14.45 5.87
C LYS A 139 17.75 13.27 5.31
N ARG A 140 17.07 12.18 5.00
CA ARG A 140 17.63 10.92 4.53
C ARG A 140 17.46 10.71 3.02
N GLY A 141 16.84 11.66 2.31
CA GLY A 141 16.57 11.53 0.87
C GLY A 141 15.46 10.54 0.53
N GLY A 142 14.58 10.23 1.50
CA GLY A 142 13.49 9.27 1.32
C GLY A 142 12.30 9.81 0.56
N ILE A 143 11.52 8.90 0.02
CA ILE A 143 10.25 9.18 -0.64
C ILE A 143 9.12 9.00 0.36
N ALA A 144 8.20 9.95 0.41
CA ALA A 144 6.99 9.88 1.21
C ALA A 144 5.75 9.87 0.31
N GLY A 145 4.93 8.83 0.42
CA GLY A 145 3.57 8.78 -0.11
C GLY A 145 2.58 9.11 1.00
N VAL A 146 1.52 9.83 0.67
CA VAL A 146 0.48 10.17 1.65
C VAL A 146 -0.89 9.91 1.05
N HIS A 147 -1.75 9.21 1.78
CA HIS A 147 -3.18 9.15 1.49
C HIS A 147 -3.82 10.42 2.05
N CYS A 148 -4.11 11.40 1.19
CA CYS A 148 -4.36 12.80 1.56
C CYS A 148 -5.85 13.16 1.74
N GLU A 149 -6.72 12.23 2.02
CA GLU A 149 -8.12 12.56 2.31
C GLU A 149 -8.27 13.17 3.70
N ASN A 150 -9.18 14.14 3.82
CA ASN A 150 -9.48 14.79 5.09
C ASN A 150 -10.49 13.96 5.90
N ALA A 151 -10.04 13.29 6.95
CA ALA A 151 -10.88 12.43 7.79
C ALA A 151 -12.10 13.18 8.37
N GLY A 152 -11.94 14.41 8.83
CA GLY A 152 -13.05 15.19 9.40
C GLY A 152 -14.15 15.51 8.38
N VAL A 153 -13.77 15.79 7.13
CA VAL A 153 -14.75 16.00 6.05
C VAL A 153 -15.46 14.69 5.71
N ILE A 154 -14.72 13.57 5.63
CA ILE A 154 -15.29 12.25 5.38
C ILE A 154 -16.29 11.88 6.49
N ASP A 155 -15.89 12.01 7.74
CA ASP A 155 -16.75 11.68 8.90
C ASP A 155 -18.04 12.52 8.91
N ALA A 156 -17.95 13.82 8.63
CA ALA A 156 -19.11 14.70 8.52
C ALA A 156 -20.06 14.24 7.40
N ARG A 157 -19.50 13.88 6.23
CA ARG A 157 -20.30 13.40 5.09
C ARG A 157 -20.94 12.04 5.37
N ILE A 158 -20.24 11.14 6.04
CA ILE A 158 -20.79 9.85 6.48
C ILE A 158 -21.95 10.09 7.45
N ALA A 159 -21.78 10.95 8.46
CA ALA A 159 -22.83 11.27 9.43
C ALA A 159 -24.10 11.85 8.75
N GLU A 160 -23.94 12.81 7.83
CA GLU A 160 -25.04 13.35 7.05
C GLU A 160 -25.77 12.27 6.23
N SER A 161 -25.00 11.38 5.60
CA SER A 161 -25.55 10.32 4.76
C SER A 161 -26.31 9.29 5.58
N VAL A 162 -25.74 8.84 6.70
CA VAL A 162 -26.40 7.91 7.64
C VAL A 162 -27.70 8.50 8.16
N HIS A 163 -27.72 9.79 8.53
CA HIS A 163 -28.94 10.48 8.97
C HIS A 163 -30.03 10.48 7.90
N LYS A 164 -29.70 10.81 6.65
CA LYS A 164 -30.63 10.79 5.52
C LYS A 164 -31.21 9.40 5.25
N PHE A 165 -30.40 8.35 5.37
CA PHE A 165 -30.84 6.97 5.16
C PHE A 165 -31.65 6.43 6.33
N SER A 166 -31.32 6.77 7.56
CA SER A 166 -32.09 6.40 8.74
C SER A 166 -33.49 7.03 8.73
N ALA A 167 -33.64 8.22 8.16
CA ALA A 167 -34.90 8.90 7.95
C ALA A 167 -35.75 8.31 6.80
N ASN A 168 -35.18 7.42 5.97
CA ASN A 168 -35.87 6.85 4.81
C ASN A 168 -35.67 5.33 4.72
N PRO A 169 -36.51 4.52 5.41
CA PRO A 169 -36.35 3.06 5.51
C PRO A 169 -36.32 2.31 4.19
N HIS A 170 -36.88 2.86 3.13
CA HIS A 170 -36.89 2.25 1.79
C HIS A 170 -35.50 2.24 1.12
N LEU A 171 -34.54 2.99 1.65
CA LEU A 171 -33.18 3.06 1.12
C LEU A 171 -32.16 2.25 1.94
N SER A 172 -32.60 1.61 3.02
CA SER A 172 -31.71 0.93 3.98
C SER A 172 -30.79 -0.15 3.35
N GLY A 173 -31.28 -0.87 2.32
CA GLY A 173 -30.47 -1.89 1.62
C GLY A 173 -29.43 -1.35 0.65
N ARG A 174 -29.49 -0.06 0.30
CA ARG A 174 -28.50 0.61 -0.58
C ARG A 174 -27.62 1.62 0.17
N GLY A 175 -27.89 1.82 1.45
CA GLY A 175 -27.27 2.87 2.26
C GLY A 175 -25.75 2.72 2.38
N SER A 176 -25.26 1.53 2.63
CA SER A 176 -23.82 1.28 2.79
C SER A 176 -23.02 1.55 1.50
N TYR A 177 -23.58 1.18 0.36
CA TYR A 177 -22.95 1.44 -0.95
C TYR A 177 -22.88 2.93 -1.27
N LEU A 178 -24.00 3.66 -1.04
CA LEU A 178 -24.06 5.10 -1.32
C LEU A 178 -23.21 5.92 -0.33
N VAL A 179 -23.10 5.51 0.92
CA VAL A 179 -22.17 6.12 1.89
C VAL A 179 -20.71 5.96 1.42
N SER A 180 -20.33 4.76 0.98
CA SER A 180 -19.00 4.50 0.42
C SER A 180 -18.72 5.36 -0.82
N VAL A 181 -19.67 5.46 -1.75
CA VAL A 181 -19.52 6.29 -2.96
C VAL A 181 -19.46 7.78 -2.63
N ALA A 182 -20.27 8.25 -1.67
CA ALA A 182 -20.23 9.65 -1.24
C ALA A 182 -18.95 10.02 -0.49
N ALA A 183 -18.36 9.09 0.27
CA ALA A 183 -17.07 9.29 0.93
C ALA A 183 -15.90 9.35 -0.05
N ASN A 184 -15.98 8.62 -1.16
CA ASN A 184 -14.92 8.55 -2.18
C ASN A 184 -15.13 9.53 -3.35
N GLY A 185 -16.20 10.29 -3.37
CA GLY A 185 -16.60 11.16 -4.49
C GLY A 185 -16.42 12.66 -4.24
N ILE A 186 -15.49 13.07 -3.36
CA ILE A 186 -15.13 14.48 -3.11
C ILE A 186 -13.83 14.80 -3.85
#